data_b10e6ec964c7a77cbc4c226555df82d2
#
_entry.id   b10e6ec964c7a77cbc4c226555df82d2
#
_cell.length_a   1.000
_cell.length_b   1.000
_cell.length_c   1.000
_cell.angle_alpha   90.00
_cell.angle_beta   90.00
_cell.angle_gamma   90.00
#
_symmetry.space_group_name_H-M   'P 1'
#
loop_
_entity.id
_entity.type
_entity.pdbx_description
1 polymer ?
#
loop_
_entity_poly.entity_id
_entity_poly.type
_entity_poly.pdbx_seq_one_letter_code
_entity_poly.pdbx_strand_id
1 'polypeptide(L)'
;MKKKSPFLHRILLLREGLDRVPFDTLWVLQPENRRYLSGFKATDGQLTESSGSLLISKDALVLVTDFRYTTEAENEAADFDVITLKKGFTESFPEVVAKLGTRVLGFDENHLTWGIHRELAKKFRKLSPPVRLAPVKNLVEEMREIKDQDEIRSMTAAADLMSEILTAVISKLKPGKKEQEIAWEIEGLAREGGADGLAFPSIVASGPNSALPHAVPTDRKIRAKEPITFDVGVKIDGYSCDMTRTVFLDGATPKFKKIYKTVREAQLAALKQIRPGVKSTVPDSIARQVIRDAGFGDYFGHSLGHGVGLATHEGPRLGPEKPVELKQGMVVTDEPGIYIPGLGGVRLEEMVLIQKDGPRILTRDNHFYEF
;
A
#
# COMPACT_ATOMS: atom_id res chain seq x y z
N MET A 1 29.88 -9.28 -14.29
CA MET A 1 28.54 -9.70 -14.73
C MET A 1 27.58 -8.54 -14.52
N LYS A 2 26.91 -8.02 -15.57
CA LYS A 2 25.82 -7.05 -15.39
C LYS A 2 24.76 -7.71 -14.51
N LYS A 3 24.37 -7.08 -13.39
CA LYS A 3 23.20 -7.52 -12.59
C LYS A 3 22.03 -7.64 -13.56
N LYS A 4 21.40 -8.81 -13.65
CA LYS A 4 20.15 -8.96 -14.42
C LYS A 4 19.12 -7.98 -13.85
N SER A 5 18.43 -7.26 -14.72
CA SER A 5 17.35 -6.37 -14.31
C SER A 5 16.34 -7.15 -13.44
N PRO A 6 15.97 -6.67 -12.24
CA PRO A 6 14.97 -7.33 -11.40
C PRO A 6 13.62 -7.42 -12.11
N PHE A 7 13.35 -6.46 -12.99
CA PHE A 7 12.11 -6.41 -13.76
C PHE A 7 11.99 -7.56 -14.76
N LEU A 8 13.09 -7.94 -15.46
CA LEU A 8 13.08 -9.07 -16.38
C LEU A 8 12.75 -10.40 -15.69
N HIS A 9 13.19 -10.58 -14.44
CA HIS A 9 12.80 -11.78 -13.69
C HIS A 9 11.29 -11.81 -13.42
N ARG A 10 10.71 -10.67 -13.00
CA ARG A 10 9.26 -10.52 -12.78
C ARG A 10 8.45 -10.72 -14.06
N ILE A 11 8.96 -10.21 -15.20
CA ILE A 11 8.36 -10.43 -16.51
C ILE A 11 8.37 -11.93 -16.92
N LEU A 12 9.46 -12.64 -16.65
CA LEU A 12 9.53 -14.09 -16.94
C LEU A 12 8.49 -14.86 -16.12
N LEU A 13 8.39 -14.59 -14.82
CA LEU A 13 7.37 -15.21 -13.97
C LEU A 13 5.94 -14.88 -14.44
N LEU A 14 5.70 -13.63 -14.84
CA LEU A 14 4.41 -13.21 -15.41
C LEU A 14 4.10 -14.01 -16.68
N ARG A 15 5.07 -14.13 -17.60
CA ARG A 15 4.91 -14.85 -18.87
C ARG A 15 4.61 -16.34 -18.70
N GLU A 16 5.18 -17.00 -17.68
CA GLU A 16 4.84 -18.38 -17.33
C GLU A 16 3.34 -18.55 -16.98
N GLY A 17 2.74 -17.49 -16.41
CA GLY A 17 1.31 -17.42 -16.13
C GLY A 17 0.45 -17.15 -17.37
N LEU A 18 0.97 -16.41 -18.36
CA LEU A 18 0.23 -16.03 -19.56
C LEU A 18 -0.21 -17.20 -20.44
N ASP A 19 0.50 -18.31 -20.42
CA ASP A 19 0.11 -19.53 -21.17
C ASP A 19 -1.17 -20.19 -20.62
N ARG A 20 -1.64 -19.79 -19.44
CA ARG A 20 -2.81 -20.36 -18.75
C ARG A 20 -4.05 -19.44 -18.77
N VAL A 21 -3.95 -18.28 -19.39
CA VAL A 21 -5.01 -17.27 -19.39
C VAL A 21 -5.58 -17.06 -20.81
N PRO A 22 -6.84 -16.60 -20.94
CA PRO A 22 -7.52 -16.52 -22.23
C PRO A 22 -7.17 -15.25 -23.04
N PHE A 23 -5.95 -14.70 -22.89
CA PHE A 23 -5.47 -13.54 -23.64
C PHE A 23 -4.00 -13.72 -24.03
N ASP A 24 -3.57 -13.03 -25.08
CA ASP A 24 -2.21 -13.10 -25.63
C ASP A 24 -1.35 -11.87 -25.31
N THR A 25 -1.96 -10.78 -24.89
CA THR A 25 -1.28 -9.55 -24.47
C THR A 25 -1.93 -9.02 -23.20
N LEU A 26 -1.13 -8.74 -22.17
CA LEU A 26 -1.58 -8.07 -20.94
C LEU A 26 -1.36 -6.57 -21.06
N TRP A 27 -2.41 -5.82 -20.77
CA TRP A 27 -2.37 -4.37 -20.64
C TRP A 27 -2.39 -3.98 -19.17
N VAL A 28 -1.26 -3.42 -18.68
CA VAL A 28 -1.07 -3.02 -17.29
C VAL A 28 -1.30 -1.51 -17.18
N LEU A 29 -2.30 -1.13 -16.40
CA LEU A 29 -2.74 0.24 -16.21
C LEU A 29 -2.27 0.83 -14.88
N GLN A 30 -2.40 0.06 -13.79
CA GLN A 30 -2.12 0.51 -12.43
C GLN A 30 -0.67 0.98 -12.29
N PRO A 31 -0.41 2.18 -11.72
CA PRO A 31 0.94 2.74 -11.57
C PRO A 31 1.90 1.83 -10.79
N GLU A 32 1.45 1.22 -9.71
CA GLU A 32 2.23 0.31 -8.89
C GLU A 32 2.64 -0.95 -9.68
N ASN A 33 1.73 -1.49 -10.49
CA ASN A 33 2.02 -2.63 -11.35
C ASN A 33 2.99 -2.27 -12.48
N ARG A 34 2.84 -1.06 -13.07
CA ARG A 34 3.80 -0.56 -14.05
C ARG A 34 5.20 -0.47 -13.45
N ARG A 35 5.32 0.18 -12.29
CA ARG A 35 6.60 0.31 -11.59
C ARG A 35 7.20 -1.04 -11.23
N TYR A 36 6.39 -1.96 -10.72
CA TYR A 36 6.82 -3.32 -10.35
C TYR A 36 7.41 -4.10 -11.52
N LEU A 37 6.83 -3.96 -12.71
CA LEU A 37 7.22 -4.72 -13.90
C LEU A 37 8.26 -4.03 -14.78
N SER A 38 8.37 -2.70 -14.73
CA SER A 38 9.24 -1.95 -15.64
C SER A 38 10.25 -1.02 -14.97
N GLY A 39 10.02 -0.65 -13.71
CA GLY A 39 10.78 0.39 -13.03
C GLY A 39 10.29 1.81 -13.30
N PHE A 40 9.34 2.03 -14.22
CA PHE A 40 8.79 3.33 -14.54
C PHE A 40 8.06 3.95 -13.34
N LYS A 41 8.56 5.09 -12.85
CA LYS A 41 8.16 5.66 -11.55
C LYS A 41 7.00 6.64 -11.62
N ALA A 42 6.67 7.14 -12.82
CA ALA A 42 5.60 8.12 -12.96
C ALA A 42 4.26 7.61 -12.40
N THR A 43 3.61 8.45 -11.64
CA THR A 43 2.31 8.17 -10.99
C THR A 43 1.18 8.83 -11.74
N ASP A 44 -0.03 8.33 -11.57
CA ASP A 44 -1.24 8.91 -12.14
C ASP A 44 -1.95 9.77 -11.09
N GLY A 45 -2.24 11.02 -11.41
CA GLY A 45 -2.93 11.93 -10.49
C GLY A 45 -4.41 11.61 -10.32
N GLN A 46 -5.02 11.03 -11.36
CA GLN A 46 -6.45 10.68 -11.39
C GLN A 46 -6.65 9.41 -12.23
N LEU A 47 -7.73 8.69 -11.98
CA LEU A 47 -8.10 7.47 -12.72
C LEU A 47 -8.30 7.71 -14.24
N THR A 48 -8.59 8.93 -14.65
CA THR A 48 -8.78 9.34 -16.05
C THR A 48 -7.52 9.89 -16.70
N GLU A 49 -6.44 10.08 -15.93
CA GLU A 49 -5.15 10.57 -16.40
C GLU A 49 -4.10 9.48 -16.19
N SER A 50 -3.43 9.07 -17.26
CA SER A 50 -2.36 8.09 -17.17
C SER A 50 -1.05 8.66 -17.66
N SER A 51 0.02 8.44 -16.91
CA SER A 51 1.39 8.72 -17.31
C SER A 51 1.94 7.68 -18.30
N GLY A 52 1.26 6.54 -18.44
CA GLY A 52 1.58 5.47 -19.36
C GLY A 52 0.97 4.14 -18.98
N SER A 53 1.15 3.14 -19.82
CA SER A 53 0.73 1.77 -19.56
C SER A 53 1.66 0.76 -20.23
N LEU A 54 1.70 -0.48 -19.74
CA LEU A 54 2.52 -1.52 -20.34
C LEU A 54 1.66 -2.45 -21.19
N LEU A 55 2.20 -2.89 -22.32
CA LEU A 55 1.70 -3.99 -23.11
C LEU A 55 2.76 -5.10 -23.06
N ILE A 56 2.39 -6.24 -22.48
CA ILE A 56 3.27 -7.37 -22.26
C ILE A 56 2.69 -8.58 -22.99
N SER A 57 3.39 -9.06 -24.00
CA SER A 57 3.08 -10.31 -24.68
C SER A 57 4.22 -11.33 -24.51
N LYS A 58 4.09 -12.48 -25.15
CA LYS A 58 5.15 -13.49 -25.17
C LYS A 58 6.48 -12.92 -25.70
N ASP A 59 6.41 -12.11 -26.74
CA ASP A 59 7.58 -11.66 -27.50
C ASP A 59 7.85 -10.16 -27.39
N ALA A 60 6.91 -9.36 -26.86
CA ALA A 60 7.02 -7.91 -26.79
C ALA A 60 6.89 -7.37 -25.36
N LEU A 61 7.65 -6.31 -25.08
CA LEU A 61 7.55 -5.46 -23.90
C LEU A 61 7.46 -4.02 -24.39
N VAL A 62 6.29 -3.41 -24.28
CA VAL A 62 6.04 -2.05 -24.77
C VAL A 62 5.51 -1.18 -23.65
N LEU A 63 6.10 0.00 -23.48
CA LEU A 63 5.58 1.06 -22.63
C LEU A 63 4.97 2.14 -23.53
N VAL A 64 3.66 2.33 -23.40
CA VAL A 64 2.92 3.36 -24.14
C VAL A 64 2.74 4.57 -23.23
N THR A 65 3.18 5.74 -23.69
CA THR A 65 3.09 6.99 -22.93
C THR A 65 2.80 8.18 -23.86
N ASP A 66 2.79 9.39 -23.33
CA ASP A 66 2.72 10.63 -24.11
C ASP A 66 4.00 11.46 -23.97
N PHE A 67 4.05 12.57 -24.68
CA PHE A 67 5.23 13.43 -24.77
C PHE A 67 5.77 13.90 -23.41
N ARG A 68 4.92 14.04 -22.40
CA ARG A 68 5.31 14.53 -21.06
C ARG A 68 6.26 13.59 -20.36
N TYR A 69 6.17 12.28 -20.64
CA TYR A 69 6.86 11.22 -19.89
C TYR A 69 7.83 10.39 -20.75
N THR A 70 7.98 10.71 -22.06
CA THR A 70 8.80 9.89 -22.98
C THR A 70 10.22 9.71 -22.50
N THR A 71 10.91 10.82 -22.18
CA THR A 71 12.31 10.78 -21.75
C THR A 71 12.49 10.01 -20.43
N GLU A 72 11.56 10.20 -19.49
CA GLU A 72 11.58 9.49 -18.22
C GLU A 72 11.36 7.98 -18.43
N ALA A 73 10.40 7.60 -19.26
CA ALA A 73 10.12 6.21 -19.60
C ALA A 73 11.33 5.52 -20.27
N GLU A 74 12.00 6.20 -21.23
CA GLU A 74 13.21 5.67 -21.88
C GLU A 74 14.37 5.44 -20.91
N ASN A 75 14.51 6.30 -19.88
CA ASN A 75 15.54 6.19 -18.88
C ASN A 75 15.26 5.10 -17.80
N GLU A 76 14.01 4.97 -17.38
CA GLU A 76 13.63 4.13 -16.26
C GLU A 76 13.20 2.71 -16.67
N ALA A 77 12.54 2.56 -17.83
CA ALA A 77 12.02 1.29 -18.34
C ALA A 77 12.88 0.72 -19.47
N ALA A 78 14.18 0.61 -19.26
CA ALA A 78 15.17 0.25 -20.28
C ALA A 78 14.94 -1.13 -20.95
N ASP A 79 14.13 -2.00 -20.36
CA ASP A 79 13.77 -3.31 -20.91
C ASP A 79 12.54 -3.25 -21.84
N PHE A 80 11.92 -2.06 -21.99
CA PHE A 80 10.70 -1.84 -22.77
C PHE A 80 10.94 -0.93 -23.97
N ASP A 81 10.27 -1.25 -25.08
CA ASP A 81 10.17 -0.35 -26.22
C ASP A 81 9.17 0.77 -25.89
N VAL A 82 9.65 2.02 -25.82
CA VAL A 82 8.81 3.18 -25.49
C VAL A 82 8.10 3.70 -26.72
N ILE A 83 6.78 3.77 -26.69
CA ILE A 83 5.94 4.33 -27.76
C ILE A 83 5.24 5.58 -27.24
N THR A 84 5.62 6.73 -27.82
CA THR A 84 4.97 8.03 -27.54
C THR A 84 3.74 8.22 -28.43
N LEU A 85 2.57 8.34 -27.83
CA LEU A 85 1.33 8.64 -28.54
C LEU A 85 1.31 10.11 -28.99
N LYS A 86 1.03 10.34 -30.28
CA LYS A 86 0.96 11.69 -30.88
C LYS A 86 -0.43 12.30 -30.85
N LYS A 87 -1.46 11.49 -30.63
CA LYS A 87 -2.87 11.88 -30.55
C LYS A 87 -3.47 11.35 -29.25
N GLY A 88 -4.74 11.65 -29.00
CA GLY A 88 -5.44 11.16 -27.82
C GLY A 88 -5.32 9.64 -27.63
N PHE A 89 -5.27 9.22 -26.38
CA PHE A 89 -5.02 7.82 -25.99
C PHE A 89 -5.95 6.84 -26.75
N THR A 90 -7.25 7.03 -26.65
CA THR A 90 -8.23 6.12 -27.28
C THR A 90 -8.16 6.14 -28.81
N GLU A 91 -7.57 7.16 -29.42
CA GLU A 91 -7.39 7.26 -30.88
C GLU A 91 -6.18 6.46 -31.35
N SER A 92 -5.04 6.58 -30.67
CA SER A 92 -3.76 6.00 -31.09
C SER A 92 -3.49 4.60 -30.54
N PHE A 93 -3.97 4.30 -29.35
CA PHE A 93 -3.71 3.04 -28.66
C PHE A 93 -4.16 1.78 -29.43
N PRO A 94 -5.32 1.78 -30.13
CA PRO A 94 -5.73 0.63 -30.95
C PRO A 94 -4.73 0.25 -32.05
N GLU A 95 -4.05 1.23 -32.66
CA GLU A 95 -3.04 0.98 -33.69
C GLU A 95 -1.78 0.31 -33.09
N VAL A 96 -1.38 0.72 -31.88
CA VAL A 96 -0.26 0.09 -31.17
C VAL A 96 -0.58 -1.37 -30.88
N VAL A 97 -1.76 -1.65 -30.33
CA VAL A 97 -2.21 -3.01 -30.02
C VAL A 97 -2.29 -3.89 -31.28
N ALA A 98 -2.79 -3.33 -32.39
CA ALA A 98 -2.85 -4.05 -33.67
C ALA A 98 -1.46 -4.40 -34.22
N LYS A 99 -0.47 -3.49 -34.12
CA LYS A 99 0.91 -3.72 -34.56
C LYS A 99 1.60 -4.85 -33.78
N LEU A 100 1.20 -5.09 -32.53
CA LEU A 100 1.69 -6.22 -31.72
C LEU A 100 1.06 -7.56 -32.12
N GLY A 101 0.11 -7.56 -33.06
CA GLY A 101 -0.58 -8.79 -33.47
C GLY A 101 -1.57 -9.32 -32.45
N THR A 102 -1.92 -8.52 -31.44
CA THR A 102 -2.83 -8.89 -30.35
C THR A 102 -4.21 -9.29 -30.88
N ARG A 103 -4.75 -10.37 -30.40
CA ARG A 103 -6.13 -10.85 -30.66
C ARG A 103 -7.03 -10.69 -29.46
N VAL A 104 -6.48 -10.95 -28.27
CA VAL A 104 -7.18 -10.80 -27.01
C VAL A 104 -6.30 -10.01 -26.05
N LEU A 105 -6.76 -8.81 -25.71
CA LEU A 105 -6.09 -7.90 -24.80
C LEU A 105 -6.67 -8.11 -23.37
N GLY A 106 -5.87 -8.69 -22.48
CA GLY A 106 -6.17 -8.75 -21.06
C GLY A 106 -5.98 -7.39 -20.41
N PHE A 107 -6.90 -6.95 -19.57
CA PHE A 107 -6.82 -5.67 -18.88
C PHE A 107 -7.29 -5.78 -17.42
N ASP A 108 -6.71 -4.98 -16.54
CA ASP A 108 -7.15 -4.90 -15.15
C ASP A 108 -8.55 -4.25 -15.05
N GLU A 109 -9.54 -5.03 -14.60
CA GLU A 109 -10.94 -4.58 -14.52
C GLU A 109 -11.17 -3.48 -13.50
N ASN A 110 -10.28 -3.33 -12.50
CA ASN A 110 -10.39 -2.33 -11.43
C ASN A 110 -9.81 -0.97 -11.83
N HIS A 111 -8.97 -0.91 -12.88
CA HIS A 111 -8.25 0.31 -13.29
C HIS A 111 -8.65 0.85 -14.66
N LEU A 112 -9.61 0.22 -15.33
CA LEU A 112 -10.14 0.72 -16.60
C LEU A 112 -11.53 1.31 -16.39
N THR A 113 -11.70 2.60 -16.63
CA THR A 113 -13.03 3.23 -16.53
C THR A 113 -13.98 2.67 -17.60
N TRP A 114 -15.25 2.55 -17.26
CA TRP A 114 -16.28 2.09 -18.21
C TRP A 114 -16.34 2.92 -19.50
N GLY A 115 -16.11 4.24 -19.40
CA GLY A 115 -16.07 5.15 -20.54
C GLY A 115 -14.99 4.76 -21.53
N ILE A 116 -13.74 4.62 -21.07
CA ILE A 116 -12.58 4.24 -21.88
C ILE A 116 -12.76 2.82 -22.44
N HIS A 117 -13.19 1.86 -21.60
CA HIS A 117 -13.47 0.50 -22.05
C HIS A 117 -14.46 0.47 -23.23
N ARG A 118 -15.59 1.15 -23.10
CA ARG A 118 -16.64 1.18 -24.13
C ARG A 118 -16.12 1.81 -25.45
N GLU A 119 -15.35 2.88 -25.36
CA GLU A 119 -14.77 3.54 -26.52
C GLU A 119 -13.75 2.65 -27.24
N LEU A 120 -12.82 2.07 -26.49
CA LEU A 120 -11.80 1.17 -27.04
C LEU A 120 -12.43 -0.10 -27.61
N ALA A 121 -13.40 -0.72 -26.94
CA ALA A 121 -14.10 -1.90 -27.45
C ALA A 121 -14.76 -1.64 -28.80
N LYS A 122 -15.33 -0.42 -29.00
CA LYS A 122 -15.90 -0.01 -30.29
C LYS A 122 -14.83 0.14 -31.40
N LYS A 123 -13.63 0.67 -31.04
CA LYS A 123 -12.52 0.84 -31.97
C LYS A 123 -11.84 -0.48 -32.30
N PHE A 124 -11.60 -1.32 -31.30
CA PHE A 124 -10.99 -2.65 -31.47
C PHE A 124 -11.81 -3.59 -32.39
N ARG A 125 -13.16 -3.52 -32.34
CA ARG A 125 -14.02 -4.29 -33.24
C ARG A 125 -13.85 -3.90 -34.72
N LYS A 126 -13.37 -2.68 -35.02
CA LYS A 126 -13.17 -2.18 -36.39
C LYS A 126 -11.79 -2.52 -36.94
N LEU A 127 -10.87 -3.02 -36.12
CA LEU A 127 -9.57 -3.46 -36.58
C LEU A 127 -9.70 -4.73 -37.43
N SER A 128 -8.72 -4.94 -38.31
CA SER A 128 -8.65 -6.15 -39.13
C SER A 128 -7.28 -6.82 -38.92
N PRO A 129 -7.27 -7.90 -38.13
CA PRO A 129 -8.37 -8.57 -37.43
C PRO A 129 -8.84 -7.81 -36.19
N PRO A 130 -10.08 -8.06 -35.71
CA PRO A 130 -10.60 -7.43 -34.53
C PRO A 130 -9.87 -7.91 -33.26
N VAL A 131 -9.76 -7.00 -32.26
CA VAL A 131 -9.22 -7.32 -30.94
C VAL A 131 -10.34 -7.42 -29.92
N ARG A 132 -10.32 -8.46 -29.09
CA ARG A 132 -11.26 -8.66 -27.99
C ARG A 132 -10.62 -8.21 -26.67
N LEU A 133 -11.38 -7.53 -25.80
CA LEU A 133 -10.98 -7.19 -24.44
C LEU A 133 -11.37 -8.33 -23.49
N ALA A 134 -10.49 -8.72 -22.59
CA ALA A 134 -10.73 -9.73 -21.57
C ALA A 134 -10.36 -9.17 -20.17
N PRO A 135 -11.30 -9.11 -19.21
CA PRO A 135 -10.99 -8.64 -17.87
C PRO A 135 -10.04 -9.61 -17.17
N VAL A 136 -9.11 -9.06 -16.42
CA VAL A 136 -8.12 -9.77 -15.60
C VAL A 136 -8.22 -9.24 -14.18
N LYS A 137 -8.03 -10.09 -13.19
CA LYS A 137 -8.13 -9.73 -11.80
C LYS A 137 -6.89 -10.15 -11.05
N ASN A 138 -6.28 -9.20 -10.34
CA ASN A 138 -5.20 -9.38 -9.38
C ASN A 138 -3.96 -10.15 -9.87
N LEU A 139 -3.70 -10.22 -11.19
CA LEU A 139 -2.61 -11.05 -11.73
C LEU A 139 -1.22 -10.56 -11.28
N VAL A 140 -0.99 -9.25 -11.34
CA VAL A 140 0.28 -8.63 -10.92
C VAL A 140 0.27 -8.36 -9.42
N GLU A 141 -0.87 -8.02 -8.85
CA GLU A 141 -1.06 -7.81 -7.42
C GLU A 141 -0.69 -9.06 -6.61
N GLU A 142 -1.08 -10.26 -7.05
CA GLU A 142 -0.70 -11.53 -6.41
C GLU A 142 0.81 -11.78 -6.45
N MET A 143 1.51 -11.34 -7.51
CA MET A 143 2.97 -11.39 -7.56
C MET A 143 3.60 -10.44 -6.54
N ARG A 144 3.03 -9.26 -6.34
CA ARG A 144 3.50 -8.23 -5.41
C ARG A 144 3.29 -8.59 -3.94
N GLU A 145 2.41 -9.54 -3.64
CA GLU A 145 2.21 -10.00 -2.26
C GLU A 145 3.50 -10.58 -1.64
N ILE A 146 4.33 -11.26 -2.45
CA ILE A 146 5.59 -11.86 -2.01
C ILE A 146 6.75 -10.93 -2.35
N LYS A 147 7.32 -10.30 -1.34
CA LYS A 147 8.40 -9.34 -1.48
C LYS A 147 9.75 -10.02 -1.63
N ASP A 148 10.55 -9.56 -2.58
CA ASP A 148 11.95 -9.93 -2.71
C ASP A 148 12.84 -9.18 -1.69
N GLN A 149 14.14 -9.49 -1.69
CA GLN A 149 15.07 -8.89 -0.71
C GLN A 149 15.31 -7.39 -0.95
N ASP A 150 15.20 -6.92 -2.20
CA ASP A 150 15.39 -5.50 -2.54
C ASP A 150 14.17 -4.71 -2.08
N GLU A 151 12.96 -5.23 -2.30
CA GLU A 151 11.71 -4.67 -1.81
C GLU A 151 11.68 -4.58 -0.27
N ILE A 152 12.09 -5.66 0.42
CA ILE A 152 12.18 -5.69 1.89
C ILE A 152 13.19 -4.66 2.41
N ARG A 153 14.31 -4.42 1.69
CA ARG A 153 15.28 -3.38 2.10
C ARG A 153 14.68 -1.99 2.02
N SER A 154 14.00 -1.66 0.92
CA SER A 154 13.35 -0.35 0.76
C SER A 154 12.25 -0.14 1.80
N MET A 155 11.42 -1.16 2.08
CA MET A 155 10.39 -1.10 3.12
C MET A 155 10.99 -0.95 4.53
N THR A 156 12.11 -1.64 4.82
CA THR A 156 12.81 -1.50 6.10
C THR A 156 13.40 -0.10 6.25
N ALA A 157 14.01 0.45 5.19
CA ALA A 157 14.54 1.80 5.22
C ALA A 157 13.44 2.86 5.42
N ALA A 158 12.27 2.67 4.80
CA ALA A 158 11.11 3.53 5.01
C ALA A 158 10.61 3.47 6.47
N ALA A 159 10.54 2.27 7.06
CA ALA A 159 10.13 2.08 8.44
C ALA A 159 11.15 2.66 9.45
N ASP A 160 12.44 2.49 9.20
CA ASP A 160 13.52 3.04 10.04
C ASP A 160 13.46 4.59 10.01
N LEU A 161 13.37 5.19 8.82
CA LEU A 161 13.24 6.65 8.68
C LEU A 161 11.99 7.19 9.40
N MET A 162 10.84 6.51 9.25
CA MET A 162 9.61 6.96 9.90
C MET A 162 9.69 6.84 11.43
N SER A 163 10.34 5.79 11.94
CA SER A 163 10.58 5.60 13.37
C SER A 163 11.47 6.72 13.95
N GLU A 164 12.51 7.14 13.23
CA GLU A 164 13.38 8.27 13.61
C GLU A 164 12.59 9.59 13.64
N ILE A 165 11.81 9.86 12.60
CA ILE A 165 10.96 11.05 12.50
C ILE A 165 9.97 11.11 13.65
N LEU A 166 9.24 10.01 13.89
CA LEU A 166 8.24 9.96 14.94
C LEU A 166 8.86 10.15 16.33
N THR A 167 10.03 9.54 16.56
CA THR A 167 10.81 9.75 17.79
C THR A 167 11.19 11.21 17.98
N ALA A 168 11.69 11.86 16.94
CA ALA A 168 12.06 13.28 16.98
C ALA A 168 10.85 14.18 17.26
N VAL A 169 9.70 13.90 16.65
CA VAL A 169 8.46 14.65 16.85
C VAL A 169 7.91 14.45 18.26
N ILE A 170 7.79 13.20 18.72
CA ILE A 170 7.27 12.87 20.07
C ILE A 170 8.13 13.50 21.15
N SER A 171 9.44 13.52 21.02
CA SER A 171 10.36 14.11 22.02
C SER A 171 10.16 15.63 22.21
N LYS A 172 9.58 16.31 21.22
CA LYS A 172 9.32 17.76 21.23
C LYS A 172 7.86 18.12 21.46
N LEU A 173 6.98 17.11 21.68
CA LEU A 173 5.57 17.35 21.90
C LEU A 173 5.33 18.13 23.21
N LYS A 174 4.45 19.15 23.08
CA LYS A 174 3.99 19.95 24.22
C LYS A 174 2.51 20.24 24.08
N PRO A 175 1.75 20.31 25.19
CA PRO A 175 0.36 20.79 25.14
C PRO A 175 0.28 22.14 24.44
N GLY A 176 -0.74 22.33 23.62
CA GLY A 176 -1.00 23.58 22.89
C GLY A 176 -0.55 23.57 21.42
N LYS A 177 0.31 22.64 20.97
CA LYS A 177 0.55 22.41 19.52
C LYS A 177 -0.74 21.94 18.85
N LYS A 178 -0.97 22.33 17.59
CA LYS A 178 -2.10 21.86 16.80
C LYS A 178 -1.78 20.54 16.10
N GLU A 179 -2.78 19.69 15.88
CA GLU A 179 -2.64 18.45 15.12
C GLU A 179 -2.02 18.66 13.74
N GLN A 180 -2.50 19.66 12.99
CA GLN A 180 -1.98 19.99 11.66
C GLN A 180 -0.54 20.55 11.67
N GLU A 181 -0.13 21.29 12.71
CA GLU A 181 1.26 21.75 12.85
C GLU A 181 2.21 20.57 13.02
N ILE A 182 1.78 19.55 13.77
CA ILE A 182 2.55 18.33 13.98
C ILE A 182 2.62 17.50 12.68
N ALA A 183 1.50 17.40 11.94
CA ALA A 183 1.48 16.70 10.65
C ALA A 183 2.42 17.37 9.63
N TRP A 184 2.48 18.69 9.58
CA TRP A 184 3.44 19.41 8.73
C TRP A 184 4.89 19.21 9.16
N GLU A 185 5.17 19.16 10.49
CA GLU A 185 6.52 18.85 10.99
C GLU A 185 6.95 17.45 10.54
N ILE A 186 6.06 16.45 10.60
CA ILE A 186 6.32 15.09 10.11
C ILE A 186 6.64 15.10 8.61
N GLU A 187 5.81 15.78 7.79
CA GLU A 187 6.04 15.86 6.34
C GLU A 187 7.36 16.57 6.00
N GLY A 188 7.69 17.66 6.70
CA GLY A 188 8.96 18.36 6.54
C GLY A 188 10.16 17.47 6.80
N LEU A 189 10.15 16.76 7.94
CA LEU A 189 11.21 15.83 8.32
C LEU A 189 11.31 14.63 7.35
N ALA A 190 10.18 14.14 6.79
CA ALA A 190 10.19 13.09 5.79
C ALA A 190 10.92 13.52 4.51
N ARG A 191 10.69 14.73 4.04
CA ARG A 191 11.38 15.30 2.87
C ARG A 191 12.87 15.54 3.15
N GLU A 192 13.21 16.10 4.31
CA GLU A 192 14.59 16.31 4.75
C GLU A 192 15.35 14.98 4.90
N GLY A 193 14.68 13.92 5.35
CA GLY A 193 15.22 12.57 5.48
C GLY A 193 15.36 11.80 4.17
N GLY A 194 14.94 12.39 3.03
CA GLY A 194 15.11 11.79 1.70
C GLY A 194 14.03 10.79 1.31
N ALA A 195 12.86 10.84 1.95
CA ALA A 195 11.71 10.07 1.48
C ALA A 195 11.25 10.52 0.09
N ASP A 196 10.77 9.59 -0.75
CA ASP A 196 10.11 9.90 -2.02
C ASP A 196 8.85 10.76 -1.79
N GLY A 197 8.22 10.61 -0.62
CA GLY A 197 7.04 11.32 -0.16
C GLY A 197 6.37 10.57 1.00
N LEU A 198 5.24 11.09 1.45
CA LEU A 198 4.39 10.36 2.39
C LEU A 198 3.74 9.15 1.69
N ALA A 199 3.56 8.05 2.40
CA ALA A 199 2.83 6.88 1.91
C ALA A 199 1.32 7.19 1.76
N PHE A 200 0.80 8.02 2.68
CA PHE A 200 -0.56 8.55 2.73
C PHE A 200 -0.58 9.85 3.55
N PRO A 201 -1.66 10.64 3.50
CA PRO A 201 -1.79 11.82 4.34
C PRO A 201 -1.69 11.45 5.82
N SER A 202 -0.73 12.02 6.55
CA SER A 202 -0.50 11.71 7.97
C SER A 202 -1.74 11.96 8.81
N ILE A 203 -2.09 11.03 9.67
CA ILE A 203 -3.11 11.19 10.70
C ILE A 203 -2.41 11.61 12.00
N VAL A 204 -2.77 12.77 12.51
CA VAL A 204 -2.44 13.23 13.87
C VAL A 204 -3.75 13.60 14.53
N ALA A 205 -4.22 12.73 15.43
CA ALA A 205 -5.54 12.86 16.03
C ALA A 205 -5.45 12.81 17.56
N SER A 206 -6.02 13.80 18.24
CA SER A 206 -5.90 13.94 19.69
C SER A 206 -7.25 13.95 20.40
N GLY A 207 -7.32 13.43 21.62
CA GLY A 207 -8.53 13.37 22.42
C GLY A 207 -9.71 12.78 21.64
N PRO A 208 -10.87 13.45 21.55
CA PRO A 208 -12.04 12.95 20.81
C PRO A 208 -11.78 12.65 19.33
N ASN A 209 -10.85 13.38 18.67
CA ASN A 209 -10.53 13.13 17.25
C ASN A 209 -9.86 11.77 17.05
N SER A 210 -9.14 11.24 18.04
CA SER A 210 -8.54 9.90 17.98
C SER A 210 -9.58 8.76 17.95
N ALA A 211 -10.86 9.07 18.18
CA ALA A 211 -11.94 8.10 17.98
C ALA A 211 -12.35 7.95 16.50
N LEU A 212 -11.75 8.73 15.59
CA LEU A 212 -11.98 8.64 14.16
C LEU A 212 -10.82 7.87 13.53
N PRO A 213 -11.01 6.63 13.02
CA PRO A 213 -9.93 5.83 12.45
C PRO A 213 -9.16 6.55 11.33
N HIS A 214 -9.86 7.29 10.48
CA HIS A 214 -9.29 8.09 9.38
C HIS A 214 -9.42 9.59 9.65
N ALA A 215 -8.98 10.03 10.84
CA ALA A 215 -9.01 11.44 11.21
C ALA A 215 -8.13 12.28 10.28
N VAL A 216 -8.60 13.46 9.93
CA VAL A 216 -7.78 14.49 9.28
C VAL A 216 -7.26 15.43 10.37
N PRO A 217 -5.95 15.77 10.39
CA PRO A 217 -5.40 16.72 11.35
C PRO A 217 -6.10 18.07 11.29
N THR A 218 -6.52 18.58 12.45
CA THR A 218 -7.28 19.83 12.59
C THR A 218 -6.47 20.91 13.27
N ASP A 219 -7.09 22.07 13.53
CA ASP A 219 -6.54 23.14 14.37
C ASP A 219 -6.70 22.85 15.89
N ARG A 220 -7.22 21.65 16.25
CA ARG A 220 -7.32 21.23 17.64
C ARG A 220 -5.94 21.20 18.29
N LYS A 221 -5.85 21.83 19.46
CA LYS A 221 -4.65 21.82 20.28
C LYS A 221 -4.60 20.55 21.13
N ILE A 222 -3.48 19.83 21.08
CA ILE A 222 -3.23 18.65 21.93
C ILE A 222 -3.19 19.06 23.41
N ARG A 223 -3.65 18.16 24.26
CA ARG A 223 -3.72 18.37 25.71
C ARG A 223 -3.06 17.23 26.46
N ALA A 224 -2.71 17.46 27.72
CA ALA A 224 -2.21 16.43 28.62
C ALA A 224 -3.28 15.36 28.91
N LYS A 225 -2.82 14.12 29.19
CA LYS A 225 -3.63 12.97 29.63
C LYS A 225 -4.70 12.47 28.65
N GLU A 226 -4.71 12.97 27.41
CA GLU A 226 -5.55 12.45 26.34
C GLU A 226 -4.71 11.65 25.32
N PRO A 227 -5.30 10.71 24.57
CA PRO A 227 -4.60 10.00 23.52
C PRO A 227 -4.22 10.95 22.38
N ILE A 228 -3.03 10.77 21.85
CA ILE A 228 -2.55 11.42 20.60
C ILE A 228 -2.11 10.26 19.70
N THR A 229 -2.91 9.99 18.69
CA THR A 229 -2.65 8.94 17.72
C THR A 229 -1.92 9.53 16.52
N PHE A 230 -0.81 8.94 16.19
CA PHE A 230 -0.03 9.15 14.99
C PHE A 230 -0.17 7.92 14.11
N ASP A 231 -0.73 8.09 12.93
CA ASP A 231 -0.75 7.07 11.89
C ASP A 231 -0.06 7.68 10.67
N VAL A 232 1.12 7.15 10.38
CA VAL A 232 2.12 7.82 9.54
C VAL A 232 2.92 6.81 8.73
N GLY A 233 3.30 7.22 7.53
CA GLY A 233 4.11 6.41 6.65
C GLY A 233 4.84 7.24 5.60
N VAL A 234 6.02 6.77 5.18
CA VAL A 234 6.81 7.35 4.10
C VAL A 234 7.07 6.31 3.02
N LYS A 235 7.52 6.76 1.85
CA LYS A 235 7.99 5.90 0.75
C LYS A 235 9.49 6.07 0.55
N ILE A 236 10.18 4.94 0.39
CA ILE A 236 11.56 4.87 -0.09
C ILE A 236 11.59 3.92 -1.29
N ASP A 237 12.18 4.35 -2.40
CA ASP A 237 12.13 3.63 -3.67
C ASP A 237 10.72 3.19 -4.07
N GLY A 238 9.70 4.02 -3.73
CA GLY A 238 8.28 3.78 -3.96
C GLY A 238 7.62 2.80 -3.02
N TYR A 239 8.35 2.10 -2.16
CA TYR A 239 7.80 1.18 -1.17
C TYR A 239 7.38 1.92 0.09
N SER A 240 6.16 1.66 0.52
CA SER A 240 5.55 2.29 1.69
C SER A 240 6.00 1.63 2.99
N CYS A 241 6.14 2.42 4.05
CA CYS A 241 5.93 1.93 5.40
C CYS A 241 4.58 2.45 5.93
N ASP A 242 4.11 1.78 6.99
CA ASP A 242 2.85 2.07 7.67
C ASP A 242 3.00 1.79 9.15
N MET A 243 2.70 2.75 10.01
CA MET A 243 2.81 2.57 11.45
C MET A 243 1.92 3.52 12.24
N THR A 244 1.26 2.98 13.26
CA THR A 244 0.49 3.78 14.21
C THR A 244 1.06 3.67 15.62
N ARG A 245 1.18 4.83 16.27
CA ARG A 245 1.47 4.95 17.71
C ARG A 245 0.46 5.85 18.39
N THR A 246 0.00 5.46 19.57
CA THR A 246 -0.79 6.32 20.42
C THR A 246 0.01 6.69 21.65
N VAL A 247 0.24 7.98 21.86
CA VAL A 247 1.03 8.49 22.99
C VAL A 247 0.19 9.39 23.91
N PHE A 248 0.72 9.65 25.10
CA PHE A 248 0.08 10.48 26.13
C PHE A 248 1.10 11.46 26.70
N LEU A 249 0.76 12.74 26.76
CA LEU A 249 1.52 13.73 27.52
C LEU A 249 1.09 13.69 28.99
N ASP A 250 2.06 13.71 29.91
CA ASP A 250 1.84 13.66 31.36
C ASP A 250 1.01 12.44 31.83
N GLY A 251 1.18 11.30 31.11
CA GLY A 251 0.55 10.02 31.43
C GLY A 251 -0.89 9.89 30.90
N ALA A 252 -1.48 8.71 31.08
CA ALA A 252 -2.83 8.37 30.65
C ALA A 252 -3.80 8.28 31.83
N THR A 253 -5.07 8.57 31.59
CA THR A 253 -6.13 8.31 32.58
C THR A 253 -6.31 6.80 32.78
N PRO A 254 -6.87 6.34 33.93
CA PRO A 254 -7.11 4.91 34.19
C PRO A 254 -7.93 4.23 33.07
N LYS A 255 -8.89 4.95 32.47
CA LYS A 255 -9.70 4.45 31.36
C LYS A 255 -8.85 4.23 30.12
N PHE A 256 -7.99 5.18 29.74
CA PHE A 256 -7.10 5.04 28.59
C PHE A 256 -5.98 4.02 28.82
N LYS A 257 -5.49 3.86 30.05
CA LYS A 257 -4.57 2.77 30.40
C LYS A 257 -5.20 1.40 30.12
N LYS A 258 -6.46 1.19 30.54
CA LYS A 258 -7.21 -0.05 30.26
C LYS A 258 -7.36 -0.26 28.74
N ILE A 259 -7.79 0.76 27.98
CA ILE A 259 -7.97 0.68 26.53
C ILE A 259 -6.64 0.34 25.86
N TYR A 260 -5.58 1.07 26.15
CA TYR A 260 -4.25 0.85 25.58
C TYR A 260 -3.73 -0.56 25.83
N LYS A 261 -3.82 -1.02 27.09
CA LYS A 261 -3.42 -2.38 27.47
C LYS A 261 -4.19 -3.43 26.68
N THR A 262 -5.51 -3.27 26.53
CA THR A 262 -6.34 -4.18 25.73
C THR A 262 -5.92 -4.21 24.26
N VAL A 263 -5.67 -3.05 23.64
CA VAL A 263 -5.20 -2.97 22.25
C VAL A 263 -3.83 -3.63 22.09
N ARG A 264 -2.91 -3.38 23.03
CA ARG A 264 -1.57 -3.99 22.99
C ARG A 264 -1.63 -5.52 23.19
N GLU A 265 -2.46 -6.01 24.09
CA GLU A 265 -2.69 -7.44 24.28
C GLU A 265 -3.29 -8.10 23.02
N ALA A 266 -4.24 -7.44 22.37
CA ALA A 266 -4.83 -7.90 21.11
C ALA A 266 -3.79 -7.98 20.00
N GLN A 267 -2.96 -6.93 19.83
CA GLN A 267 -1.86 -6.88 18.88
C GLN A 267 -0.85 -8.02 19.11
N LEU A 268 -0.36 -8.17 20.33
CA LEU A 268 0.62 -9.21 20.64
C LEU A 268 0.07 -10.63 20.50
N ALA A 269 -1.24 -10.82 20.72
CA ALA A 269 -1.90 -12.11 20.53
C ALA A 269 -2.04 -12.44 19.03
N ALA A 270 -2.41 -11.45 18.21
CA ALA A 270 -2.52 -11.60 16.75
C ALA A 270 -1.16 -11.82 16.10
N LEU A 271 -0.14 -11.04 16.47
CA LEU A 271 1.22 -11.13 15.96
C LEU A 271 1.77 -12.56 16.00
N LYS A 272 1.51 -13.31 17.08
CA LYS A 272 1.94 -14.70 17.23
C LYS A 272 1.38 -15.64 16.16
N GLN A 273 0.29 -15.26 15.50
CA GLN A 273 -0.39 -16.04 14.48
C GLN A 273 -0.05 -15.58 13.04
N ILE A 274 0.65 -14.45 12.89
CA ILE A 274 1.10 -13.96 11.59
C ILE A 274 2.32 -14.78 11.16
N ARG A 275 2.07 -15.97 10.56
CA ARG A 275 3.11 -16.94 10.16
C ARG A 275 2.67 -17.75 8.95
N PRO A 276 3.63 -18.35 8.20
CA PRO A 276 3.29 -19.14 7.01
C PRO A 276 2.31 -20.28 7.31
N GLY A 277 1.38 -20.54 6.38
CA GLY A 277 0.37 -21.60 6.46
C GLY A 277 -0.87 -21.25 7.29
N VAL A 278 -0.87 -20.13 8.01
CA VAL A 278 -2.05 -19.66 8.77
C VAL A 278 -2.97 -18.87 7.82
N LYS A 279 -4.27 -19.02 7.97
CA LYS A 279 -5.26 -18.21 7.22
C LYS A 279 -5.31 -16.78 7.76
N SER A 280 -5.40 -15.80 6.87
CA SER A 280 -5.41 -14.36 7.19
C SER A 280 -6.56 -13.93 8.14
N THR A 281 -7.62 -14.73 8.24
CA THR A 281 -8.73 -14.52 9.17
C THR A 281 -8.39 -14.88 10.62
N VAL A 282 -7.35 -15.68 10.86
CA VAL A 282 -7.01 -16.17 12.22
C VAL A 282 -6.46 -15.05 13.10
N PRO A 283 -5.45 -14.26 12.68
CA PRO A 283 -4.96 -13.12 13.47
C PRO A 283 -6.08 -12.13 13.81
N ASP A 284 -6.93 -11.77 12.84
CA ASP A 284 -8.07 -10.86 13.06
C ASP A 284 -9.03 -11.40 14.12
N SER A 285 -9.41 -12.67 14.02
CA SER A 285 -10.35 -13.28 14.96
C SER A 285 -9.81 -13.28 16.39
N ILE A 286 -8.50 -13.47 16.56
CA ILE A 286 -7.85 -13.48 17.88
C ILE A 286 -7.79 -12.06 18.46
N ALA A 287 -7.35 -11.05 17.69
CA ALA A 287 -7.34 -9.67 18.17
C ALA A 287 -8.75 -9.22 18.58
N ARG A 288 -9.72 -9.51 17.73
CA ARG A 288 -11.13 -9.18 17.93
C ARG A 288 -11.71 -9.87 19.17
N GLN A 289 -11.32 -11.12 19.43
CA GLN A 289 -11.73 -11.84 20.64
C GLN A 289 -11.20 -11.19 21.91
N VAL A 290 -9.90 -10.83 21.95
CA VAL A 290 -9.29 -10.14 23.11
C VAL A 290 -10.03 -8.82 23.40
N ILE A 291 -10.29 -8.02 22.36
CA ILE A 291 -11.01 -6.74 22.50
C ILE A 291 -12.45 -6.95 22.99
N ARG A 292 -13.14 -7.98 22.52
CA ARG A 292 -14.49 -8.34 22.91
C ARG A 292 -14.56 -8.78 24.39
N ASP A 293 -13.64 -9.63 24.82
CA ASP A 293 -13.59 -10.17 26.19
C ASP A 293 -13.30 -9.05 27.21
N ALA A 294 -12.58 -8.00 26.80
CA ALA A 294 -12.35 -6.81 27.61
C ALA A 294 -13.56 -5.84 27.66
N GLY A 295 -14.66 -6.15 26.93
CA GLY A 295 -15.88 -5.35 26.87
C GLY A 295 -15.87 -4.21 25.87
N PHE A 296 -14.98 -4.25 24.85
CA PHE A 296 -14.85 -3.20 23.81
C PHE A 296 -15.19 -3.69 22.40
N GLY A 297 -15.87 -4.83 22.25
CA GLY A 297 -16.13 -5.46 20.95
C GLY A 297 -16.80 -4.53 19.92
N ASP A 298 -17.73 -3.68 20.36
CA ASP A 298 -18.45 -2.75 19.47
C ASP A 298 -17.59 -1.56 18.99
N TYR A 299 -16.39 -1.41 19.52
CA TYR A 299 -15.48 -0.28 19.23
C TYR A 299 -14.29 -0.66 18.35
N PHE A 300 -14.25 -1.87 17.79
CA PHE A 300 -13.26 -2.31 16.81
C PHE A 300 -13.96 -2.70 15.50
N GLY A 301 -14.08 -1.75 14.59
CA GLY A 301 -14.94 -1.85 13.41
C GLY A 301 -14.24 -2.11 12.08
N HIS A 302 -12.89 -2.18 12.03
CA HIS A 302 -12.14 -2.45 10.78
C HIS A 302 -11.43 -3.80 10.82
N SER A 303 -10.81 -4.20 9.72
CA SER A 303 -9.95 -5.39 9.66
C SER A 303 -8.70 -5.18 10.51
N LEU A 304 -8.10 -6.27 10.98
CA LEU A 304 -6.86 -6.21 11.74
C LEU A 304 -5.70 -5.59 10.96
N GLY A 305 -5.69 -5.74 9.61
CA GLY A 305 -4.63 -5.20 8.80
C GLY A 305 -4.74 -5.57 7.32
N HIS A 306 -3.70 -5.20 6.59
CA HIS A 306 -3.59 -5.35 5.12
C HIS A 306 -2.14 -5.58 4.71
N GLY A 307 -1.94 -6.01 3.46
CA GLY A 307 -0.62 -6.02 2.85
C GLY A 307 -0.10 -4.60 2.58
N VAL A 308 1.20 -4.43 2.64
CA VAL A 308 1.90 -3.17 2.33
C VAL A 308 2.99 -3.45 1.29
N GLY A 309 3.24 -2.50 0.41
CA GLY A 309 4.29 -2.58 -0.61
C GLY A 309 4.41 -1.29 -1.41
N LEU A 310 4.33 -1.38 -2.73
CA LEU A 310 4.25 -0.21 -3.62
C LEU A 310 2.95 0.57 -3.39
N ALA A 311 1.84 -0.13 -3.16
CA ALA A 311 0.63 0.47 -2.64
C ALA A 311 0.65 0.39 -1.11
N THR A 312 0.09 1.41 -0.44
CA THR A 312 -0.10 1.39 1.01
C THR A 312 -1.03 0.25 1.40
N HIS A 313 -2.14 0.08 0.67
CA HIS A 313 -3.06 -1.03 0.85
C HIS A 313 -2.97 -1.99 -0.33
N GLU A 314 -2.51 -3.21 -0.08
CA GLU A 314 -2.51 -4.31 -1.06
C GLU A 314 -2.88 -5.65 -0.39
N GLY A 315 -2.80 -6.75 -1.13
CA GLY A 315 -3.00 -8.09 -0.58
C GLY A 315 -1.83 -8.59 0.29
N PRO A 316 -2.09 -9.50 1.23
CA PRO A 316 -3.40 -10.00 1.64
C PRO A 316 -4.08 -9.11 2.70
N ARG A 317 -5.40 -9.21 2.84
CA ARG A 317 -6.13 -8.57 3.93
C ARG A 317 -6.18 -9.48 5.16
N LEU A 318 -5.83 -8.97 6.33
CA LEU A 318 -6.05 -9.61 7.62
C LEU A 318 -7.42 -9.17 8.17
N GLY A 319 -8.47 -9.93 7.88
CA GLY A 319 -9.84 -9.53 8.21
C GLY A 319 -10.79 -10.72 8.28
N PRO A 320 -12.05 -10.50 8.66
CA PRO A 320 -13.00 -11.59 8.92
C PRO A 320 -13.47 -12.34 7.66
N GLU A 321 -13.24 -11.76 6.48
CA GLU A 321 -13.75 -12.30 5.22
C GLU A 321 -12.61 -12.75 4.29
N LYS A 322 -12.93 -13.68 3.36
CA LYS A 322 -12.05 -14.14 2.27
C LYS A 322 -10.67 -14.62 2.77
N PRO A 323 -10.61 -15.76 3.47
CA PRO A 323 -9.37 -16.28 4.02
C PRO A 323 -8.34 -16.55 2.91
N VAL A 324 -7.15 -15.97 3.06
CA VAL A 324 -5.97 -16.22 2.24
C VAL A 324 -4.93 -16.91 3.11
N GLU A 325 -4.20 -17.87 2.58
CA GLU A 325 -3.08 -18.47 3.28
C GLU A 325 -1.89 -17.51 3.32
N LEU A 326 -1.43 -17.19 4.51
CA LEU A 326 -0.25 -16.37 4.71
C LEU A 326 1.01 -17.12 4.25
N LYS A 327 1.87 -16.44 3.49
CA LYS A 327 3.08 -17.04 2.91
C LYS A 327 4.32 -16.26 3.36
N GLN A 328 5.44 -16.95 3.39
CA GLN A 328 6.74 -16.32 3.58
C GLN A 328 6.98 -15.24 2.52
N GLY A 329 7.53 -14.11 2.92
CA GLY A 329 7.78 -12.95 2.06
C GLY A 329 6.64 -11.95 1.99
N MET A 330 5.45 -12.27 2.51
CA MET A 330 4.39 -11.26 2.66
C MET A 330 4.75 -10.26 3.75
N VAL A 331 4.37 -8.99 3.55
CA VAL A 331 4.44 -7.92 4.55
C VAL A 331 3.03 -7.42 4.80
N VAL A 332 2.61 -7.41 6.06
CA VAL A 332 1.25 -7.05 6.48
C VAL A 332 1.28 -6.12 7.69
N THR A 333 0.23 -5.33 7.89
CA THR A 333 0.01 -4.58 9.12
C THR A 333 -0.68 -5.44 10.18
N ASP A 334 -0.44 -5.11 11.46
CA ASP A 334 -1.12 -5.64 12.64
C ASP A 334 -1.54 -4.45 13.49
N GLU A 335 -2.77 -3.96 13.29
CA GLU A 335 -3.24 -2.63 13.70
C GLU A 335 -4.57 -2.64 14.47
N PRO A 336 -4.74 -3.43 15.52
CA PRO A 336 -5.98 -3.38 16.29
C PRO A 336 -6.20 -1.99 16.91
N GLY A 337 -7.48 -1.58 16.99
CA GLY A 337 -7.86 -0.30 17.55
C GLY A 337 -9.17 -0.35 18.31
N ILE A 338 -9.31 0.53 19.30
CA ILE A 338 -10.55 0.78 20.05
C ILE A 338 -10.89 2.25 19.92
N TYR A 339 -12.08 2.58 19.40
CA TYR A 339 -12.52 3.94 19.10
C TYR A 339 -13.84 4.23 19.78
N ILE A 340 -13.83 5.08 20.82
CA ILE A 340 -15.03 5.40 21.60
C ILE A 340 -15.50 6.81 21.26
N PRO A 341 -16.65 6.98 20.56
CA PRO A 341 -17.14 8.28 20.13
C PRO A 341 -17.25 9.27 21.30
N GLY A 342 -16.77 10.50 21.09
CA GLY A 342 -16.77 11.56 22.08
C GLY A 342 -15.73 11.44 23.19
N LEU A 343 -15.04 10.30 23.31
CA LEU A 343 -13.99 10.08 24.29
C LEU A 343 -12.60 10.13 23.66
N GLY A 344 -12.35 9.27 22.67
CA GLY A 344 -11.07 9.07 22.01
C GLY A 344 -10.83 7.62 21.67
N GLY A 345 -9.72 7.34 21.02
CA GLY A 345 -9.33 6.00 20.59
C GLY A 345 -7.85 5.72 20.82
N VAL A 346 -7.51 4.45 20.67
CA VAL A 346 -6.14 3.93 20.66
C VAL A 346 -6.02 2.96 19.50
N ARG A 347 -5.05 3.18 18.61
CA ARG A 347 -4.56 2.21 17.62
C ARG A 347 -3.08 2.03 17.85
N LEU A 348 -2.62 0.79 17.76
CA LEU A 348 -1.21 0.41 17.77
C LEU A 348 -0.97 -0.47 16.57
N GLU A 349 0.04 -0.16 15.80
CA GLU A 349 0.29 -0.83 14.54
C GLU A 349 1.76 -1.17 14.36
N GLU A 350 1.99 -2.36 13.85
CA GLU A 350 3.29 -2.82 13.38
C GLU A 350 3.20 -3.30 11.93
N MET A 351 4.23 -3.00 11.16
CA MET A 351 4.45 -3.62 9.86
C MET A 351 5.26 -4.90 10.03
N VAL A 352 4.72 -6.03 9.59
CA VAL A 352 5.21 -7.37 9.89
C VAL A 352 5.60 -8.11 8.63
N LEU A 353 6.88 -8.48 8.48
CA LEU A 353 7.37 -9.40 7.46
C LEU A 353 7.16 -10.85 7.95
N ILE A 354 6.51 -11.65 7.14
CA ILE A 354 6.32 -13.08 7.40
C ILE A 354 7.56 -13.85 6.97
N GLN A 355 8.30 -14.39 7.94
CA GLN A 355 9.49 -15.22 7.70
C GLN A 355 9.18 -16.70 7.98
N LYS A 356 10.07 -17.58 7.56
CA LYS A 356 9.95 -19.04 7.78
C LYS A 356 9.74 -19.38 9.26
N ASP A 357 10.46 -18.68 10.14
CA ASP A 357 10.49 -18.94 11.58
C ASP A 357 9.49 -18.09 12.37
N GLY A 358 8.66 -17.30 11.69
CA GLY A 358 7.62 -16.46 12.30
C GLY A 358 7.65 -15.00 11.88
N PRO A 359 6.94 -14.12 12.60
CA PRO A 359 6.84 -12.71 12.29
C PRO A 359 8.12 -11.95 12.61
N ARG A 360 8.57 -11.08 11.69
CA ARG A 360 9.60 -10.06 11.93
C ARG A 360 8.99 -8.68 11.82
N ILE A 361 9.00 -7.92 12.90
CA ILE A 361 8.56 -6.53 12.92
C ILE A 361 9.58 -5.68 12.14
N LEU A 362 9.10 -4.84 11.23
CA LEU A 362 9.91 -3.89 10.46
C LEU A 362 9.93 -2.50 11.11
N THR A 363 8.82 -2.08 11.75
CA THR A 363 8.67 -0.81 12.46
C THR A 363 9.28 -0.91 13.86
N ARG A 364 10.52 -0.42 14.01
CA ARG A 364 11.31 -0.61 15.23
C ARG A 364 11.43 0.68 16.01
N ASP A 365 10.50 0.90 16.92
CA ASP A 365 10.59 1.95 17.91
C ASP A 365 10.14 1.46 19.30
N ASN A 366 10.38 2.29 20.32
CA ASN A 366 10.08 1.95 21.73
C ASN A 366 8.92 2.81 22.29
N HIS A 367 8.03 3.33 21.42
CA HIS A 367 6.92 4.18 21.87
C HIS A 367 5.70 3.38 22.33
N PHE A 368 5.94 2.25 22.99
CA PHE A 368 4.91 1.48 23.66
C PHE A 368 4.97 1.69 25.18
N TYR A 369 3.80 1.78 25.81
CA TYR A 369 3.68 1.93 27.25
C TYR A 369 3.42 0.59 27.92
N GLU A 370 4.11 0.36 29.03
CA GLU A 370 3.78 -0.66 30.02
C GLU A 370 3.09 0.06 31.17
N PHE A 371 1.81 -0.21 31.39
CA PHE A 371 0.99 0.43 32.42
C PHE A 371 0.69 -0.49 33.58
#